data_d91ebe2da5fb93a80c7fc71eec7631fe
#
_entry.id   d91ebe2da5fb93a80c7fc71eec7631fe
#
_cell.length_a   1.000
_cell.length_b   1.000
_cell.length_c   1.000
_cell.angle_alpha   90.00
_cell.angle_beta   90.00
_cell.angle_gamma   90.00
#
_symmetry.space_group_name_H-M   'P 1'
#
loop_
_entity.id
_entity.type
_entity.pdbx_description
1 polymer ?
#
loop_
_entity_poly.entity_id
_entity_poly.type
_entity_poly.pdbx_seq_one_letter_code
_entity_poly.pdbx_strand_id
1 'polypeptide(L)'
;MTKWAADKVEQKSVNKLIPYERNPKIHSDTQINQLANSITEWGWTIPILVDEKDMVIAGHGRLYAAQQLGIKEVPTMVAKGWTEEQKRSYVIADNKLAENSEWDIGLYFSELKELSNNEFDLSLMGVDIDLSAFNYTPTLEPDFQASTIDEDSMLTAQEKMTSDHKNKISGMNQVEVICPHCGEEFTYSGN
;
A
#
# COMPACT_ATOMS: atom_id res chain seq x y z
N MET A 1 -9.89 -0.89 -21.38
CA MET A 1 -9.67 -2.25 -20.83
C MET A 1 -8.38 -2.25 -20.02
N THR A 2 -8.44 -2.77 -18.80
CA THR A 2 -7.21 -2.93 -17.97
C THR A 2 -6.29 -3.97 -18.62
N LYS A 3 -5.03 -3.58 -18.84
CA LYS A 3 -4.02 -4.49 -19.42
C LYS A 3 -3.45 -5.38 -18.32
N TRP A 4 -3.49 -6.69 -18.51
CA TRP A 4 -2.83 -7.67 -17.65
C TRP A 4 -1.42 -7.95 -18.21
N ALA A 5 -0.40 -7.47 -17.51
CA ALA A 5 0.99 -7.67 -17.92
C ALA A 5 1.52 -9.06 -17.48
N ALA A 6 1.02 -9.57 -16.36
CA ALA A 6 1.37 -10.88 -15.80
C ALA A 6 0.06 -11.59 -15.42
N ASP A 7 -0.21 -12.74 -16.00
CA ASP A 7 -1.49 -13.45 -15.95
C ASP A 7 -1.44 -14.78 -15.19
N LYS A 8 -0.24 -15.27 -14.89
CA LYS A 8 -0.07 -16.54 -14.18
C LYS A 8 1.19 -16.57 -13.33
N VAL A 9 1.15 -17.39 -12.29
CA VAL A 9 2.31 -17.72 -11.45
C VAL A 9 2.96 -18.98 -11.97
N GLU A 10 4.29 -18.93 -12.12
CA GLU A 10 5.12 -20.06 -12.55
C GLU A 10 6.23 -20.29 -11.51
N GLN A 11 6.59 -21.55 -11.28
CA GLN A 11 7.76 -21.87 -10.47
C GLN A 11 9.02 -21.76 -11.33
N LYS A 12 10.00 -20.99 -10.85
CA LYS A 12 11.30 -20.87 -11.53
C LYS A 12 12.44 -21.11 -10.56
N SER A 13 13.51 -21.72 -11.08
CA SER A 13 14.73 -21.93 -10.31
C SER A 13 15.36 -20.59 -9.92
N VAL A 14 15.68 -20.41 -8.64
CA VAL A 14 16.37 -19.24 -8.09
C VAL A 14 17.66 -18.92 -8.86
N ASN A 15 18.39 -19.96 -9.28
CA ASN A 15 19.65 -19.81 -10.03
C ASN A 15 19.47 -19.27 -11.46
N LYS A 16 18.25 -19.29 -12.01
CA LYS A 16 17.95 -18.73 -13.33
C LYS A 16 17.57 -17.25 -13.28
N LEU A 17 17.18 -16.77 -12.11
CA LEU A 17 16.74 -15.40 -11.93
C LEU A 17 17.95 -14.46 -11.95
N ILE A 18 17.87 -13.42 -12.78
CA ILE A 18 18.95 -12.45 -12.98
C ILE A 18 18.57 -11.16 -12.26
N PRO A 19 19.23 -10.79 -11.16
CA PRO A 19 19.00 -9.50 -10.53
C PRO A 19 19.27 -8.36 -11.51
N TYR A 20 18.45 -7.30 -11.46
CA TYR A 20 18.70 -6.12 -12.27
C TYR A 20 19.87 -5.32 -11.70
N GLU A 21 21.00 -5.25 -12.42
CA GLU A 21 22.25 -4.62 -11.95
C GLU A 21 22.11 -3.15 -11.57
N ARG A 22 21.16 -2.44 -12.20
CA ARG A 22 20.91 -1.02 -11.95
C ARG A 22 19.73 -0.79 -11.00
N ASN A 23 19.41 -1.77 -10.15
CA ASN A 23 18.38 -1.58 -9.13
C ASN A 23 18.81 -0.49 -8.15
N PRO A 24 18.07 0.66 -8.03
CA PRO A 24 18.43 1.72 -7.11
C PRO A 24 18.13 1.39 -5.65
N LYS A 25 17.32 0.34 -5.38
CA LYS A 25 16.97 -0.07 -4.01
C LYS A 25 18.06 -0.97 -3.45
N ILE A 26 18.66 -0.53 -2.35
CA ILE A 26 19.68 -1.28 -1.60
C ILE A 26 18.97 -2.11 -0.53
N HIS A 27 19.33 -3.37 -0.42
CA HIS A 27 18.85 -4.29 0.59
C HIS A 27 19.98 -4.59 1.58
N SER A 28 19.79 -4.21 2.85
CA SER A 28 20.72 -4.56 3.92
C SER A 28 20.60 -6.03 4.31
N ASP A 29 21.67 -6.61 4.88
CA ASP A 29 21.62 -7.97 5.40
C ASP A 29 20.53 -8.13 6.47
N THR A 30 20.30 -7.11 7.29
CA THR A 30 19.21 -7.09 8.27
C THR A 30 17.85 -7.23 7.60
N GLN A 31 17.58 -6.46 6.53
CA GLN A 31 16.32 -6.55 5.79
C GLN A 31 16.18 -7.91 5.09
N ILE A 32 17.25 -8.45 4.54
CA ILE A 32 17.23 -9.79 3.92
C ILE A 32 16.90 -10.86 4.96
N ASN A 33 17.47 -10.78 6.17
CA ASN A 33 17.12 -11.66 7.29
C ASN A 33 15.64 -11.54 7.70
N GLN A 34 15.11 -10.31 7.78
CA GLN A 34 13.69 -10.09 8.07
C GLN A 34 12.79 -10.72 7.00
N LEU A 35 13.12 -10.57 5.73
CA LEU A 35 12.40 -11.21 4.63
C LEU A 35 12.51 -12.74 4.68
N ALA A 36 13.66 -13.29 5.04
CA ALA A 36 13.86 -14.72 5.21
C ALA A 36 13.01 -15.27 6.36
N ASN A 37 12.97 -14.59 7.49
CA ASN A 37 12.10 -14.93 8.63
C ASN A 37 10.63 -14.88 8.23
N SER A 38 10.21 -13.82 7.53
CA SER A 38 8.85 -13.67 7.02
C SER A 38 8.46 -14.83 6.08
N ILE A 39 9.35 -15.22 5.16
CA ILE A 39 9.11 -16.37 4.27
C ILE A 39 9.05 -17.69 5.05
N THR A 40 9.81 -17.84 6.10
CA THR A 40 9.80 -19.03 6.96
C THR A 40 8.51 -19.13 7.76
N GLU A 41 8.02 -18.02 8.31
CA GLU A 41 6.81 -17.98 9.15
C GLU A 41 5.54 -18.12 8.33
N TRP A 42 5.36 -17.28 7.30
CA TRP A 42 4.10 -17.21 6.55
C TRP A 42 4.14 -17.94 5.21
N GLY A 43 5.28 -18.48 4.82
CA GLY A 43 5.49 -19.05 3.50
C GLY A 43 5.65 -17.96 2.42
N TRP A 44 5.68 -18.41 1.17
CA TRP A 44 5.85 -17.51 0.03
C TRP A 44 4.51 -16.90 -0.41
N THR A 45 4.26 -15.64 -0.13
CA THR A 45 2.97 -14.96 -0.34
C THR A 45 2.89 -14.15 -1.65
N ILE A 46 3.99 -13.47 -2.04
CA ILE A 46 4.00 -12.55 -3.19
C ILE A 46 5.04 -13.01 -4.21
N PRO A 47 4.64 -13.37 -5.46
CA PRO A 47 5.57 -13.80 -6.50
C PRO A 47 6.63 -12.74 -6.86
N ILE A 48 7.79 -13.18 -7.36
CA ILE A 48 8.79 -12.29 -7.96
C ILE A 48 8.34 -11.94 -9.37
N LEU A 49 8.33 -10.64 -9.71
CA LEU A 49 8.06 -10.18 -11.07
C LEU A 49 9.35 -10.18 -11.88
N VAL A 50 9.34 -10.87 -13.03
CA VAL A 50 10.46 -10.97 -13.94
C VAL A 50 10.06 -10.60 -15.36
N ASP A 51 11.02 -10.37 -16.22
CA ASP A 51 10.77 -10.26 -17.67
C ASP A 51 10.87 -11.62 -18.37
N GLU A 52 10.71 -11.63 -19.69
CA GLU A 52 10.79 -12.84 -20.53
C GLU A 52 12.19 -13.47 -20.57
N LYS A 53 13.21 -12.75 -20.07
CA LYS A 53 14.61 -13.21 -19.98
C LYS A 53 15.02 -13.56 -18.55
N ASP A 54 14.04 -13.72 -17.64
CA ASP A 54 14.23 -13.98 -16.22
C ASP A 54 14.95 -12.87 -15.44
N MET A 55 15.04 -11.65 -16.01
CA MET A 55 15.53 -10.49 -15.27
C MET A 55 14.48 -10.04 -14.25
N VAL A 56 14.89 -9.87 -13.01
CA VAL A 56 14.00 -9.44 -11.90
C VAL A 56 13.64 -7.97 -12.04
N ILE A 57 12.35 -7.69 -12.05
CA ILE A 57 11.78 -6.33 -12.08
C ILE A 57 11.36 -5.91 -10.68
N ALA A 58 10.70 -6.80 -9.93
CA ALA A 58 10.28 -6.54 -8.54
C ALA A 58 10.48 -7.78 -7.66
N GLY A 59 10.90 -7.57 -6.42
CA GLY A 59 11.14 -8.63 -5.44
C GLY A 59 12.59 -9.05 -5.28
N HIS A 60 13.57 -8.17 -5.54
CA HIS A 60 15.00 -8.45 -5.36
C HIS A 60 15.33 -8.93 -3.94
N GLY A 61 14.79 -8.26 -2.90
CA GLY A 61 15.00 -8.67 -1.51
C GLY A 61 14.50 -10.11 -1.25
N ARG A 62 13.34 -10.48 -1.80
CA ARG A 62 12.81 -11.86 -1.71
C ARG A 62 13.68 -12.87 -2.43
N LEU A 63 14.28 -12.50 -3.57
CA LEU A 63 15.25 -13.36 -4.25
C LEU A 63 16.47 -13.61 -3.38
N TYR A 64 17.03 -12.58 -2.75
CA TYR A 64 18.19 -12.70 -1.85
C TYR A 64 17.85 -13.52 -0.60
N ALA A 65 16.68 -13.33 -0.02
CA ALA A 65 16.20 -14.14 1.10
C ALA A 65 16.04 -15.63 0.69
N ALA A 66 15.52 -15.90 -0.50
CA ALA A 66 15.43 -17.27 -1.03
C ALA A 66 16.80 -17.93 -1.22
N GLN A 67 17.78 -17.18 -1.70
CA GLN A 67 19.16 -17.65 -1.84
C GLN A 67 19.75 -17.98 -0.46
N GLN A 68 19.55 -17.12 0.53
CA GLN A 68 20.00 -17.34 1.90
C GLN A 68 19.36 -18.58 2.54
N LEU A 69 18.05 -18.79 2.31
CA LEU A 69 17.32 -19.97 2.81
C LEU A 69 17.61 -21.26 2.02
N GLY A 70 18.38 -21.20 0.92
CA GLY A 70 18.65 -22.35 0.07
C GLY A 70 17.41 -22.87 -0.68
N ILE A 71 16.41 -22.03 -0.90
CA ILE A 71 15.20 -22.35 -1.66
C ILE A 71 15.58 -22.53 -3.12
N LYS A 72 15.18 -23.64 -3.72
CA LYS A 72 15.58 -23.98 -5.10
C LYS A 72 14.68 -23.34 -6.15
N GLU A 73 13.40 -23.24 -5.88
CA GLU A 73 12.37 -22.72 -6.79
C GLU A 73 11.47 -21.73 -6.07
N VAL A 74 11.10 -20.66 -6.77
CA VAL A 74 10.27 -19.59 -6.23
C VAL A 74 9.14 -19.26 -7.20
N PRO A 75 7.97 -18.83 -6.71
CA PRO A 75 6.89 -18.38 -7.55
C PRO A 75 7.25 -17.06 -8.24
N THR A 76 7.06 -17.02 -9.54
CA THR A 76 7.35 -15.86 -10.39
C THR A 76 6.16 -15.52 -11.27
N MET A 77 6.06 -14.26 -11.65
CA MET A 77 5.16 -13.78 -12.70
C MET A 77 5.98 -13.11 -13.79
N VAL A 78 5.62 -13.37 -15.06
CA VAL A 78 6.35 -12.81 -16.20
C VAL A 78 5.62 -11.61 -16.77
N ALA A 79 6.26 -10.44 -16.70
CA ALA A 79 5.78 -9.21 -17.34
C ALA A 79 6.08 -9.28 -18.86
N LYS A 80 5.04 -9.60 -19.64
CA LYS A 80 5.16 -9.80 -21.08
C LYS A 80 4.96 -8.51 -21.86
N GLY A 81 5.79 -8.32 -22.88
CA GLY A 81 5.67 -7.23 -23.85
C GLY A 81 5.94 -5.83 -23.26
N TRP A 82 6.66 -5.73 -22.15
CA TRP A 82 7.11 -4.45 -21.61
C TRP A 82 8.35 -3.96 -22.32
N THR A 83 8.38 -2.65 -22.62
CA THR A 83 9.60 -1.99 -23.10
C THR A 83 10.64 -1.89 -21.98
N GLU A 84 11.89 -1.64 -22.34
CA GLU A 84 12.96 -1.46 -21.34
C GLU A 84 12.68 -0.24 -20.43
N GLU A 85 12.07 0.82 -20.95
CA GLU A 85 11.66 2.00 -20.17
C GLU A 85 10.56 1.64 -19.17
N GLN A 86 9.59 0.82 -19.57
CA GLN A 86 8.51 0.33 -18.65
C GLN A 86 9.09 -0.51 -17.54
N LYS A 87 10.00 -1.44 -17.83
CA LYS A 87 10.67 -2.27 -16.81
C LYS A 87 11.43 -1.39 -15.82
N ARG A 88 12.27 -0.48 -16.33
CA ARG A 88 13.08 0.42 -15.50
C ARG A 88 12.24 1.36 -14.63
N SER A 89 11.17 1.92 -15.17
CA SER A 89 10.27 2.79 -14.40
C SER A 89 9.53 1.99 -13.33
N TYR A 90 9.13 0.76 -13.62
CA TYR A 90 8.43 -0.08 -12.65
C TYR A 90 9.33 -0.52 -11.48
N VAL A 91 10.61 -0.81 -11.72
CA VAL A 91 11.58 -1.06 -10.63
C VAL A 91 11.58 0.06 -9.59
N ILE A 92 11.43 1.31 -10.03
CA ILE A 92 11.34 2.46 -9.13
C ILE A 92 9.94 2.58 -8.52
N ALA A 93 8.90 2.47 -9.35
CA ALA A 93 7.52 2.68 -8.94
C ALA A 93 7.07 1.69 -7.86
N ASP A 94 7.40 0.40 -8.00
CA ASP A 94 7.06 -0.66 -7.05
C ASP A 94 7.53 -0.33 -5.63
N ASN A 95 8.74 0.21 -5.51
CA ASN A 95 9.28 0.64 -4.22
C ASN A 95 8.73 2.00 -3.76
N LYS A 96 8.67 2.97 -4.67
CA LYS A 96 8.32 4.36 -4.31
C LYS A 96 6.85 4.53 -3.93
N LEU A 97 5.94 3.82 -4.61
CA LEU A 97 4.52 3.89 -4.29
C LEU A 97 4.21 3.36 -2.90
N ALA A 98 4.92 2.32 -2.44
CA ALA A 98 4.78 1.81 -1.07
C ALA A 98 5.24 2.84 -0.02
N GLU A 99 6.28 3.63 -0.32
CA GLU A 99 6.80 4.68 0.57
C GLU A 99 5.86 5.90 0.68
N ASN A 100 4.92 6.07 -0.24
CA ASN A 100 3.98 7.20 -0.23
C ASN A 100 2.76 6.97 0.67
N SER A 101 2.58 5.77 1.21
CA SER A 101 1.54 5.47 2.20
C SER A 101 2.03 5.76 3.61
N GLU A 102 1.10 6.08 4.49
CA GLU A 102 1.36 6.34 5.91
C GLU A 102 0.57 5.34 6.77
N TRP A 103 1.06 5.09 7.96
CA TRP A 103 0.36 4.29 8.96
C TRP A 103 -0.60 5.14 9.77
N ASP A 104 -1.80 4.64 10.02
CA ASP A 104 -2.58 5.10 11.16
C ASP A 104 -1.86 4.65 12.43
N ILE A 105 -1.17 5.58 13.06
CA ILE A 105 -0.28 5.27 14.19
C ILE A 105 -1.04 4.68 15.36
N GLY A 106 -2.27 5.15 15.62
CA GLY A 106 -3.11 4.63 16.69
C GLY A 106 -3.49 3.15 16.47
N LEU A 107 -4.02 2.83 15.29
CA LEU A 107 -4.37 1.48 14.92
C LEU A 107 -3.12 0.58 14.85
N TYR A 108 -2.02 1.07 14.28
CA TYR A 108 -0.77 0.31 14.19
C TYR A 108 -0.26 -0.15 15.56
N PHE A 109 -0.19 0.75 16.54
CA PHE A 109 0.24 0.38 17.90
C PHE A 109 -0.76 -0.50 18.62
N SER A 110 -2.06 -0.33 18.37
CA SER A 110 -3.09 -1.21 18.92
C SER A 110 -2.89 -2.66 18.48
N GLU A 111 -2.70 -2.88 17.18
CA GLU A 111 -2.45 -4.20 16.61
C GLU A 111 -1.16 -4.82 17.15
N LEU A 112 -0.05 -4.03 17.20
CA LEU A 112 1.20 -4.53 17.76
C LEU A 112 1.06 -4.96 19.22
N LYS A 113 0.32 -4.19 20.02
CA LYS A 113 0.09 -4.50 21.44
C LYS A 113 -0.73 -5.78 21.60
N GLU A 114 -1.77 -5.95 20.79
CA GLU A 114 -2.60 -7.16 20.82
C GLU A 114 -1.79 -8.40 20.42
N LEU A 115 -0.98 -8.31 19.35
CA LEU A 115 -0.09 -9.38 18.92
C LEU A 115 0.94 -9.72 20.02
N SER A 116 1.55 -8.71 20.63
CA SER A 116 2.51 -8.90 21.74
C SER A 116 1.86 -9.56 22.96
N ASN A 117 0.61 -9.18 23.30
CA ASN A 117 -0.13 -9.81 24.41
C ASN A 117 -0.45 -11.29 24.13
N ASN A 118 -0.55 -11.68 22.86
CA ASN A 118 -0.72 -13.05 22.41
C ASN A 118 0.62 -13.80 22.21
N GLU A 119 1.71 -13.26 22.75
CA GLU A 119 3.06 -13.84 22.69
C GLU A 119 3.63 -13.97 21.26
N PHE A 120 3.09 -13.20 20.30
CA PHE A 120 3.63 -13.18 18.94
C PHE A 120 4.95 -12.41 18.88
N ASP A 121 5.96 -13.00 18.21
CA ASP A 121 7.27 -12.36 18.03
C ASP A 121 7.20 -11.26 16.96
N LEU A 122 7.15 -10.00 17.40
CA LEU A 122 7.07 -8.83 16.53
C LEU A 122 8.31 -8.66 15.64
N SER A 123 9.45 -9.23 16.04
CA SER A 123 10.68 -9.17 15.23
C SER A 123 10.53 -9.84 13.87
N LEU A 124 9.64 -10.83 13.75
CA LEU A 124 9.29 -11.50 12.49
C LEU A 124 8.69 -10.54 11.45
N MET A 125 8.02 -9.48 11.91
CA MET A 125 7.47 -8.41 11.04
C MET A 125 8.49 -7.30 10.78
N GLY A 126 9.71 -7.40 11.30
CA GLY A 126 10.72 -6.35 11.21
C GLY A 126 10.44 -5.16 12.14
N VAL A 127 9.61 -5.37 13.16
CA VAL A 127 9.26 -4.35 14.16
C VAL A 127 10.17 -4.55 15.37
N ASP A 128 10.99 -3.55 15.67
CA ASP A 128 11.86 -3.48 16.86
C ASP A 128 11.47 -2.23 17.65
N ILE A 129 10.39 -2.33 18.42
CA ILE A 129 9.82 -1.20 19.17
C ILE A 129 9.53 -1.68 20.60
N ASP A 130 9.97 -0.87 21.58
CA ASP A 130 9.55 -1.03 22.95
C ASP A 130 8.10 -0.52 23.12
N LEU A 131 7.15 -1.44 23.18
CA LEU A 131 5.74 -1.13 23.36
C LEU A 131 5.39 -0.66 24.78
N SER A 132 6.28 -0.82 25.75
CA SER A 132 6.03 -0.42 27.15
C SER A 132 5.88 1.10 27.32
N ALA A 133 6.47 1.88 26.40
CA ALA A 133 6.38 3.33 26.37
C ALA A 133 5.03 3.85 25.82
N PHE A 134 4.25 3.00 25.16
CA PHE A 134 2.99 3.39 24.53
C PHE A 134 1.78 2.94 25.36
N ASN A 135 1.27 3.87 26.17
CA ASN A 135 0.03 3.69 26.93
C ASN A 135 -1.22 4.06 26.10
N TYR A 136 -1.20 3.76 24.80
CA TYR A 136 -2.38 3.95 23.98
C TYR A 136 -3.36 2.80 24.26
N THR A 137 -4.45 3.12 24.95
CA THR A 137 -5.65 2.30 25.00
C THR A 137 -6.59 2.83 23.92
N PRO A 138 -6.81 2.12 22.81
CA PRO A 138 -7.86 2.53 21.89
C PRO A 138 -9.18 2.44 22.65
N THR A 139 -9.81 3.56 22.85
CA THR A 139 -11.22 3.61 23.25
C THR A 139 -12.02 3.22 22.01
N LEU A 140 -12.14 1.90 21.78
CA LEU A 140 -13.03 1.34 20.76
C LEU A 140 -14.51 1.50 21.12
N GLU A 141 -14.79 1.87 22.37
CA GLU A 141 -16.12 2.28 22.76
C GLU A 141 -16.24 3.78 22.51
N PRO A 142 -17.06 4.22 21.55
CA PRO A 142 -17.43 5.62 21.48
C PRO A 142 -18.02 5.97 22.86
N ASP A 143 -17.41 6.93 23.53
CA ASP A 143 -17.93 7.42 24.81
C ASP A 143 -19.26 8.13 24.56
N PHE A 144 -20.32 7.33 24.47
CA PHE A 144 -21.69 7.81 24.34
C PHE A 144 -22.19 8.52 25.61
N GLN A 145 -21.42 8.50 26.71
CA GLN A 145 -21.79 9.15 27.96
C GLN A 145 -21.33 10.63 28.02
N ALA A 146 -20.34 11.03 27.21
CA ALA A 146 -19.84 12.40 27.19
C ALA A 146 -20.54 13.31 26.18
N SER A 147 -21.35 12.78 25.27
CA SER A 147 -22.12 13.58 24.32
C SER A 147 -23.54 13.81 24.79
N THR A 148 -23.72 14.73 25.73
CA THR A 148 -24.97 15.48 25.75
C THR A 148 -24.96 16.40 24.51
N ILE A 149 -25.25 15.81 23.35
CA ILE A 149 -25.56 16.58 22.16
C ILE A 149 -26.93 17.19 22.46
N ASP A 150 -26.94 18.42 22.93
CA ASP A 150 -28.16 19.20 23.03
C ASP A 150 -28.63 19.59 21.62
N GLU A 151 -29.92 19.87 21.49
CA GLU A 151 -30.52 20.26 20.20
C GLU A 151 -29.82 21.49 19.60
N ASP A 152 -29.29 22.41 20.40
CA ASP A 152 -28.59 23.62 19.96
C ASP A 152 -27.22 23.25 19.30
N SER A 153 -26.51 22.29 19.85
CA SER A 153 -25.25 21.78 19.25
C SER A 153 -25.48 21.08 17.92
N MET A 154 -26.59 20.34 17.79
CA MET A 154 -26.97 19.72 16.51
C MET A 154 -27.35 20.77 15.46
N LEU A 155 -28.13 21.75 15.82
CA LEU A 155 -28.52 22.87 14.94
C LEU A 155 -27.31 23.68 14.49
N THR A 156 -26.37 23.97 15.39
CA THR A 156 -25.12 24.68 15.07
C THR A 156 -24.23 23.91 14.13
N ALA A 157 -24.12 22.59 14.33
CA ALA A 157 -23.34 21.70 13.43
C ALA A 157 -23.98 21.59 12.04
N GLN A 158 -25.32 21.54 11.98
CA GLN A 158 -26.08 21.47 10.74
C GLN A 158 -26.00 22.79 9.94
N GLU A 159 -26.06 23.95 10.64
CA GLU A 159 -25.86 25.26 10.01
C GLU A 159 -24.44 25.43 9.46
N LYS A 160 -23.43 24.97 10.22
CA LYS A 160 -22.04 25.00 9.78
C LYS A 160 -21.79 24.13 8.56
N MET A 161 -22.32 22.90 8.54
CA MET A 161 -22.26 22.01 7.36
C MET A 161 -22.95 22.64 6.15
N THR A 162 -24.09 23.30 6.35
CA THR A 162 -24.84 23.92 5.25
C THR A 162 -24.12 25.17 4.73
N SER A 163 -23.49 25.97 5.61
CA SER A 163 -22.70 27.14 5.21
C SER A 163 -21.40 26.73 4.48
N ASP A 164 -20.71 25.71 4.96
CA ASP A 164 -19.50 25.19 4.32
C ASP A 164 -19.81 24.60 2.94
N HIS A 165 -20.96 23.93 2.80
CA HIS A 165 -21.42 23.41 1.52
C HIS A 165 -21.79 24.54 0.54
N LYS A 166 -22.47 25.58 0.99
CA LYS A 166 -22.78 26.78 0.18
C LYS A 166 -21.51 27.53 -0.25
N ASN A 167 -20.53 27.68 0.65
CA ASN A 167 -19.27 28.34 0.35
C ASN A 167 -18.43 27.52 -0.65
N LYS A 168 -18.49 26.19 -0.58
CA LYS A 168 -17.82 25.29 -1.52
C LYS A 168 -18.44 25.37 -2.92
N ILE A 169 -19.77 25.49 -3.00
CA ILE A 169 -20.49 25.61 -4.28
C ILE A 169 -20.27 27.00 -4.90
N SER A 170 -20.23 28.07 -4.08
CA SER A 170 -20.01 29.45 -4.58
C SER A 170 -18.58 29.71 -5.08
N GLY A 171 -17.61 28.87 -4.71
CA GLY A 171 -16.22 28.93 -5.19
C GLY A 171 -15.96 28.09 -6.44
N MET A 172 -16.93 27.33 -6.94
CA MET A 172 -16.80 26.55 -8.17
C MET A 172 -17.09 27.43 -9.39
N ASN A 173 -16.16 27.49 -10.34
CA ASN A 173 -16.41 28.11 -11.63
C ASN A 173 -17.55 27.36 -12.35
N GLN A 174 -18.69 28.01 -12.49
CA GLN A 174 -19.78 27.50 -13.31
C GLN A 174 -19.43 27.72 -14.79
N VAL A 175 -19.36 26.64 -15.54
CA VAL A 175 -19.19 26.67 -16.99
C VAL A 175 -20.52 26.35 -17.63
N GLU A 176 -21.04 27.26 -18.42
CA GLU A 176 -22.21 27.01 -19.26
C GLU A 176 -21.82 26.15 -20.45
N VAL A 177 -22.48 25.02 -20.61
CA VAL A 177 -22.24 24.06 -21.67
C VAL A 177 -23.52 23.86 -22.46
N ILE A 178 -23.42 23.99 -23.78
CA ILE A 178 -24.54 23.71 -24.69
C ILE A 178 -24.42 22.25 -25.17
N CYS A 179 -25.45 21.47 -25.02
CA CYS A 179 -25.50 20.10 -25.52
C CYS A 179 -25.38 20.09 -27.07
N PRO A 180 -24.35 19.48 -27.64
CA PRO A 180 -24.17 19.48 -29.10
C PRO A 180 -25.21 18.61 -29.83
N HIS A 181 -26.03 17.84 -29.10
CA HIS A 181 -27.02 16.92 -29.68
C HIS A 181 -28.46 17.47 -29.67
N CYS A 182 -28.85 18.17 -28.56
CA CYS A 182 -30.21 18.73 -28.43
C CYS A 182 -30.24 20.26 -28.36
N GLY A 183 -29.09 20.93 -28.19
CA GLY A 183 -29.02 22.38 -28.06
C GLY A 183 -29.46 22.96 -26.73
N GLU A 184 -29.77 22.11 -25.72
CA GLU A 184 -30.12 22.58 -24.37
C GLU A 184 -28.90 23.08 -23.63
N GLU A 185 -29.09 24.20 -22.90
CA GLU A 185 -28.07 24.79 -22.04
C GLU A 185 -28.15 24.18 -20.64
N PHE A 186 -27.00 23.73 -20.12
CA PHE A 186 -26.88 23.30 -18.74
C PHE A 186 -25.58 23.82 -18.12
N THR A 187 -25.62 24.09 -16.82
CA THR A 187 -24.46 24.52 -16.04
C THR A 187 -23.73 23.32 -15.43
N TYR A 188 -22.43 23.22 -15.70
CA TYR A 188 -21.56 22.21 -15.09
C TYR A 188 -20.61 22.88 -14.11
N SER A 189 -20.59 22.39 -12.85
CA SER A 189 -19.58 22.78 -11.85
C SER A 189 -18.45 21.76 -11.90
N GLY A 190 -17.38 22.08 -12.60
CA GLY A 190 -16.17 21.26 -12.65
C GLY A 190 -15.20 21.59 -11.52
N ASN A 191 -14.51 20.58 -11.05
CA ASN A 191 -13.32 20.73 -10.22
C ASN A 191 -12.16 21.20 -11.05
#